data_697deb434c41da2c83c799cb5ffe7dfb
#
_entry.id   697deb434c41da2c83c799cb5ffe7dfb
#
_cell.length_a   1.000
_cell.length_b   1.000
_cell.length_c   1.000
_cell.angle_alpha   90.00
_cell.angle_beta   90.00
_cell.angle_gamma   90.00
#
_symmetry.space_group_name_H-M   'P 1'
#
loop_
_entity.id
_entity.type
_entity.pdbx_description
1 polymer ?
#
loop_
_entity_poly.entity_id
_entity_poly.type
_entity_poly.pdbx_seq_one_letter_code
_entity_poly.pdbx_strand_id
1 'polypeptide(L)'
;LKNIIFVFSILMTPLFSQGTNMMTNRVHPELEWKTISTKNFNIHYHQGIEDIARDGAKISEHVLPTLLKQVDLDSIPMIDVIFTNEDEIMNGFAIPTYQTFIWVDQNDAARWLEKNKWLEQVVAHELQHIVYFHKTRSWLKTLGVVFSGTPGWFVEGLAEYETESWRPYRADLAHKSH
;
A
#
# COMPACT_ATOMS: atom_id res chain seq x y z
N LEU A 1 -8.00 -14.28 37.12
CA LEU A 1 -8.15 -13.25 36.06
C LEU A 1 -6.82 -12.53 35.75
N LYS A 2 -6.09 -12.05 36.78
CA LYS A 2 -4.79 -11.36 36.62
C LYS A 2 -3.73 -12.19 35.88
N ASN A 3 -3.67 -13.49 36.14
CA ASN A 3 -2.68 -14.37 35.49
C ASN A 3 -3.01 -14.66 34.01
N ILE A 4 -4.30 -14.66 33.64
CA ILE A 4 -4.74 -14.85 32.28
C ILE A 4 -4.38 -13.62 31.41
N ILE A 5 -4.54 -12.42 31.98
CA ILE A 5 -4.18 -11.17 31.29
C ILE A 5 -2.67 -11.10 31.04
N PHE A 6 -1.85 -11.54 31.99
CA PHE A 6 -0.40 -11.56 31.86
C PHE A 6 0.10 -12.54 30.80
N VAL A 7 -0.47 -13.74 30.74
CA VAL A 7 -0.15 -14.75 29.71
C VAL A 7 -0.57 -14.26 28.32
N PHE A 8 -1.74 -13.62 28.22
CA PHE A 8 -2.21 -13.06 26.94
C PHE A 8 -1.31 -11.93 26.44
N SER A 9 -0.82 -11.05 27.33
CA SER A 9 0.16 -10.01 26.99
C SER A 9 1.48 -10.58 26.48
N ILE A 10 1.99 -11.67 27.10
CA ILE A 10 3.25 -12.30 26.67
C ILE A 10 3.12 -12.99 25.31
N LEU A 11 1.96 -13.59 25.01
CA LEU A 11 1.70 -14.24 23.72
C LEU A 11 1.47 -13.26 22.58
N MET A 12 0.99 -12.04 22.88
CA MET A 12 0.75 -11.01 21.86
C MET A 12 1.99 -10.18 21.51
N THR A 13 2.95 -10.03 22.42
CA THR A 13 4.18 -9.27 22.18
C THR A 13 4.99 -9.75 20.96
N PRO A 14 5.20 -11.06 20.72
CA PRO A 14 5.94 -11.49 19.53
C PRO A 14 5.17 -11.29 18.20
N LEU A 15 3.84 -11.32 18.21
CA LEU A 15 3.02 -11.06 17.02
C LEU A 15 3.10 -9.58 16.59
N PHE A 16 3.09 -8.66 17.54
CA PHE A 16 3.29 -7.23 17.24
C PHE A 16 4.75 -6.95 16.87
N SER A 17 5.71 -7.63 17.47
CA SER A 17 7.13 -7.48 17.18
C SER A 17 7.48 -7.91 15.75
N GLN A 18 6.85 -8.94 15.20
CA GLN A 18 7.13 -9.37 13.82
C GLN A 18 6.61 -8.39 12.77
N GLY A 19 5.42 -7.80 12.99
CA GLY A 19 4.87 -6.78 12.09
C GLY A 19 5.67 -5.47 12.11
N THR A 20 6.12 -5.05 13.30
CA THR A 20 6.94 -3.84 13.44
C THR A 20 8.38 -4.03 12.95
N ASN A 21 8.94 -5.23 13.04
CA ASN A 21 10.27 -5.52 12.51
C ASN A 21 10.35 -5.41 10.99
N MET A 22 9.29 -5.70 10.27
CA MET A 22 9.23 -5.51 8.83
C MET A 22 9.27 -4.03 8.43
N MET A 23 8.78 -3.12 9.29
CA MET A 23 8.70 -1.69 9.05
C MET A 23 9.81 -0.86 9.73
N THR A 24 10.47 -1.39 10.76
CA THR A 24 11.32 -0.58 11.64
C THR A 24 12.76 -1.06 11.77
N ASN A 25 13.11 -2.18 11.15
CA ASN A 25 14.44 -2.78 11.34
C ASN A 25 15.57 -2.06 10.61
N ARG A 26 15.24 -1.06 9.78
CA ARG A 26 16.23 -0.26 9.05
C ARG A 26 15.96 1.21 9.31
N VAL A 27 16.78 1.80 10.15
CA VAL A 27 16.77 3.24 10.39
C VAL A 27 17.85 3.85 9.51
N HIS A 28 17.43 4.70 8.58
CA HIS A 28 18.30 5.42 7.66
C HIS A 28 18.35 6.90 8.07
N PRO A 29 19.15 7.28 9.09
CA PRO A 29 19.22 8.65 9.59
C PRO A 29 19.83 9.63 8.59
N GLU A 30 20.49 9.11 7.53
CA GLU A 30 21.08 9.86 6.43
C GLU A 30 20.04 10.33 5.39
N LEU A 31 18.79 9.85 5.46
CA LEU A 31 17.75 10.23 4.50
C LEU A 31 17.16 11.60 4.82
N GLU A 32 17.18 12.46 3.83
CA GLU A 32 16.53 13.77 3.85
C GLU A 32 15.13 13.68 3.25
N TRP A 33 14.15 13.53 4.10
CA TRP A 33 12.74 13.39 3.69
C TRP A 33 12.14 14.72 3.25
N LYS A 34 11.38 14.66 2.15
CA LYS A 34 10.63 15.77 1.56
C LYS A 34 9.19 15.34 1.30
N THR A 35 8.30 16.32 1.10
CA THR A 35 6.89 16.04 0.83
C THR A 35 6.40 16.88 -0.35
N ILE A 36 5.70 16.24 -1.28
CA ILE A 36 4.89 16.88 -2.32
C ILE A 36 3.43 16.74 -1.90
N SER A 37 2.75 17.85 -1.63
CA SER A 37 1.32 17.85 -1.34
C SER A 37 0.52 18.12 -2.60
N THR A 38 -0.52 17.31 -2.82
CA THR A 38 -1.48 17.43 -3.91
C THR A 38 -2.89 17.62 -3.35
N LYS A 39 -3.92 17.47 -4.16
CA LYS A 39 -5.31 17.62 -3.70
C LYS A 39 -5.72 16.53 -2.70
N ASN A 40 -5.31 15.29 -2.95
CA ASN A 40 -5.74 14.13 -2.18
C ASN A 40 -4.59 13.39 -1.48
N PHE A 41 -3.34 13.77 -1.73
CA PHE A 41 -2.16 13.03 -1.27
C PHE A 41 -1.07 13.93 -0.69
N ASN A 42 -0.36 13.40 0.31
CA ASN A 42 0.98 13.81 0.69
C ASN A 42 1.94 12.72 0.24
N ILE A 43 2.82 13.04 -0.68
CA ILE A 43 3.82 12.13 -1.21
C ILE A 43 5.13 12.39 -0.50
N HIS A 44 5.52 11.47 0.36
CA HIS A 44 6.79 11.53 1.10
C HIS A 44 7.85 10.76 0.36
N TYR A 45 9.02 11.35 0.21
CA TYR A 45 10.16 10.76 -0.48
C TYR A 45 11.46 11.34 0.08
N HIS A 46 12.57 10.68 -0.19
CA HIS A 46 13.89 11.19 0.19
C HIS A 46 14.70 11.60 -1.06
N GLN A 47 15.89 12.16 -0.83
CA GLN A 47 16.79 12.56 -1.91
C GLN A 47 17.05 11.39 -2.88
N GLY A 48 17.22 11.70 -4.17
CA GLY A 48 17.56 10.76 -5.22
C GLY A 48 16.38 10.12 -5.96
N ILE A 49 15.14 10.23 -5.44
CA ILE A 49 13.92 9.65 -6.06
C ILE A 49 12.83 10.69 -6.33
N GLU A 50 13.20 11.97 -6.45
CA GLU A 50 12.21 13.05 -6.64
C GLU A 50 11.37 12.89 -7.91
N ASP A 51 11.97 12.43 -9.01
CA ASP A 51 11.24 12.23 -10.28
C ASP A 51 10.20 11.10 -10.12
N ILE A 52 10.55 10.01 -9.45
CA ILE A 52 9.63 8.92 -9.15
C ILE A 52 8.49 9.43 -8.26
N ALA A 53 8.78 10.24 -7.25
CA ALA A 53 7.77 10.81 -6.37
C ALA A 53 6.81 11.75 -7.12
N ARG A 54 7.31 12.55 -8.08
CA ARG A 54 6.49 13.42 -8.94
C ARG A 54 5.57 12.60 -9.85
N ASP A 55 6.08 11.53 -10.43
CA ASP A 55 5.26 10.64 -11.26
C ASP A 55 4.27 9.85 -10.42
N GLY A 56 4.67 9.35 -9.25
CA GLY A 56 3.77 8.74 -8.27
C GLY A 56 2.63 9.68 -7.86
N ALA A 57 2.91 10.97 -7.65
CA ALA A 57 1.88 11.96 -7.34
C ALA A 57 0.84 12.11 -8.47
N LYS A 58 1.29 12.19 -9.72
CA LYS A 58 0.41 12.28 -10.89
C LYS A 58 -0.43 11.01 -11.04
N ILE A 59 0.20 9.85 -10.90
CA ILE A 59 -0.46 8.54 -10.99
C ILE A 59 -1.52 8.42 -9.89
N SER A 60 -1.18 8.75 -8.63
CA SER A 60 -2.11 8.67 -7.50
C SER A 60 -3.38 9.51 -7.73
N GLU A 61 -3.22 10.77 -8.17
CA GLU A 61 -4.36 11.64 -8.51
C GLU A 61 -5.16 11.13 -9.70
N HIS A 62 -4.51 10.49 -10.68
CA HIS A 62 -5.16 9.94 -11.86
C HIS A 62 -6.01 8.71 -11.56
N VAL A 63 -5.51 7.78 -10.74
CA VAL A 63 -6.20 6.51 -10.46
C VAL A 63 -7.29 6.64 -9.40
N LEU A 64 -7.13 7.52 -8.40
CA LEU A 64 -8.04 7.64 -7.27
C LEU A 64 -9.51 7.82 -7.65
N PRO A 65 -9.90 8.69 -8.60
CA PRO A 65 -11.31 8.85 -8.96
C PRO A 65 -11.98 7.57 -9.46
N THR A 66 -11.23 6.74 -10.19
CA THR A 66 -11.72 5.44 -10.67
C THR A 66 -11.94 4.48 -9.52
N LEU A 67 -10.97 4.37 -8.61
CA LEU A 67 -11.05 3.51 -7.44
C LEU A 67 -12.21 3.88 -6.51
N LEU A 68 -12.42 5.18 -6.27
CA LEU A 68 -13.56 5.66 -5.48
C LEU A 68 -14.89 5.28 -6.12
N LYS A 69 -15.00 5.46 -7.44
CA LYS A 69 -16.21 5.09 -8.20
C LYS A 69 -16.52 3.61 -8.15
N GLN A 70 -15.51 2.73 -8.21
CA GLN A 70 -15.67 1.28 -8.14
C GLN A 70 -16.35 0.82 -6.84
N VAL A 71 -16.13 1.53 -5.74
CA VAL A 71 -16.71 1.20 -4.44
C VAL A 71 -17.83 2.16 -3.99
N ASP A 72 -18.31 3.02 -4.90
CA ASP A 72 -19.37 4.00 -4.64
C ASP A 72 -19.02 4.91 -3.44
N LEU A 73 -17.92 5.64 -3.58
CA LEU A 73 -17.44 6.66 -2.65
C LEU A 73 -17.26 7.99 -3.39
N ASP A 74 -17.68 9.09 -2.77
CA ASP A 74 -17.51 10.43 -3.30
C ASP A 74 -16.14 11.03 -2.96
N SER A 75 -15.59 10.66 -1.82
CA SER A 75 -14.33 11.21 -1.31
C SER A 75 -13.68 10.29 -0.27
N ILE A 76 -12.42 10.55 -0.01
CA ILE A 76 -11.63 9.88 1.03
C ILE A 76 -10.75 10.95 1.73
N PRO A 77 -10.37 10.75 3.00
CA PRO A 77 -9.38 11.61 3.66
C PRO A 77 -8.04 11.65 2.91
N MET A 78 -7.20 12.64 3.24
CA MET A 78 -5.84 12.75 2.74
C MET A 78 -5.08 11.44 2.95
N ILE A 79 -4.38 10.99 1.92
CA ILE A 79 -3.60 9.75 1.92
C ILE A 79 -2.11 10.12 1.91
N ASP A 80 -1.35 9.50 2.80
CA ASP A 80 0.11 9.60 2.82
C ASP A 80 0.70 8.44 2.01
N VAL A 81 1.47 8.76 0.97
CA VAL A 81 2.21 7.78 0.15
C VAL A 81 3.69 7.97 0.40
N ILE A 82 4.36 6.95 0.86
CA ILE A 82 5.77 6.97 1.20
C ILE A 82 6.55 6.16 0.14
N PHE A 83 7.40 6.85 -0.63
CA PHE A 83 8.31 6.22 -1.57
C PHE A 83 9.71 6.11 -0.96
N THR A 84 10.31 4.94 -1.11
CA THR A 84 11.71 4.70 -0.73
C THR A 84 12.38 3.71 -1.67
N ASN A 85 13.68 3.81 -1.86
CA ASN A 85 14.50 2.87 -2.63
C ASN A 85 15.65 2.26 -1.81
N GLU A 86 15.57 2.34 -0.50
CA GLU A 86 16.67 1.92 0.39
C GLU A 86 16.76 0.41 0.58
N ASP A 87 15.72 -0.30 0.29
CA ASP A 87 15.72 -1.75 0.32
C ASP A 87 15.60 -2.27 -1.11
N GLU A 88 16.45 -3.20 -1.53
CA GLU A 88 16.38 -3.87 -2.83
C GLU A 88 15.10 -4.72 -2.98
N ILE A 89 13.96 -4.14 -2.62
CA ILE A 89 12.64 -4.75 -2.61
C ILE A 89 11.73 -3.91 -3.49
N MET A 90 11.13 -4.54 -4.48
CA MET A 90 10.02 -3.95 -5.23
C MET A 90 8.71 -4.45 -4.63
N ASN A 91 8.03 -3.62 -3.84
CA ASN A 91 6.79 -4.00 -3.21
C ASN A 91 5.97 -2.76 -2.81
N GLY A 92 4.70 -2.99 -2.48
CA GLY A 92 3.83 -2.02 -1.84
C GLY A 92 3.23 -2.59 -0.56
N PHE A 93 2.78 -1.71 0.32
CA PHE A 93 2.05 -2.10 1.52
C PHE A 93 1.15 -0.97 2.00
N ALA A 94 -0.14 -1.24 2.09
CA ALA A 94 -1.15 -0.28 2.56
C ALA A 94 -1.63 -0.60 3.97
N ILE A 95 -1.86 0.45 4.77
CA ILE A 95 -2.42 0.32 6.11
C ILE A 95 -3.74 1.10 6.26
N PRO A 96 -4.67 0.65 7.12
CA PRO A 96 -5.99 1.25 7.26
C PRO A 96 -6.02 2.71 7.74
N THR A 97 -4.90 3.27 8.14
CA THR A 97 -4.74 4.65 8.59
C THR A 97 -4.45 5.64 7.46
N TYR A 98 -4.81 5.31 6.23
CA TYR A 98 -4.59 6.11 5.01
C TYR A 98 -3.11 6.34 4.69
N GLN A 99 -2.30 5.32 4.88
CA GLN A 99 -0.88 5.35 4.55
C GLN A 99 -0.53 4.16 3.66
N THR A 100 0.34 4.39 2.69
CA THR A 100 0.94 3.32 1.90
C THR A 100 2.43 3.55 1.73
N PHE A 101 3.18 2.47 1.75
CA PHE A 101 4.61 2.43 1.53
C PHE A 101 4.89 1.73 0.20
N ILE A 102 5.72 2.34 -0.63
CA ILE A 102 6.08 1.79 -1.93
C ILE A 102 7.60 1.80 -2.04
N TRP A 103 8.17 0.61 -2.08
CA TRP A 103 9.60 0.40 -2.32
C TRP A 103 9.85 0.38 -3.82
N VAL A 104 10.59 1.37 -4.29
CA VAL A 104 10.92 1.55 -5.70
C VAL A 104 12.36 1.11 -5.93
N ASP A 105 12.55 -0.06 -6.51
CA ASP A 105 13.88 -0.49 -6.93
C ASP A 105 14.30 0.28 -8.20
N GLN A 106 15.56 0.68 -8.24
CA GLN A 106 16.21 1.23 -9.43
C GLN A 106 16.79 0.13 -10.34
N ASN A 107 16.57 -1.13 -10.02
CA ASN A 107 17.10 -2.27 -10.75
C ASN A 107 16.63 -2.26 -12.22
N ASP A 108 17.56 -2.49 -13.13
CA ASP A 108 17.30 -2.54 -14.57
C ASP A 108 16.26 -3.59 -14.96
N ALA A 109 16.08 -4.66 -14.16
CA ALA A 109 15.03 -5.66 -14.40
C ALA A 109 13.61 -5.06 -14.30
N ALA A 110 13.38 -4.08 -13.43
CA ALA A 110 12.13 -3.34 -13.37
C ALA A 110 11.91 -2.44 -14.59
N ARG A 111 12.99 -2.01 -15.22
CA ARG A 111 12.96 -1.25 -16.49
C ARG A 111 12.53 -2.12 -17.69
N TRP A 112 12.74 -3.43 -17.63
CA TRP A 112 12.30 -4.38 -18.66
C TRP A 112 10.77 -4.56 -18.66
N LEU A 113 10.11 -4.32 -17.53
CA LEU A 113 8.66 -4.37 -17.38
C LEU A 113 8.03 -2.99 -17.65
N GLU A 114 8.31 -2.37 -18.79
CA GLU A 114 7.74 -1.08 -19.22
C GLU A 114 7.67 -0.01 -18.09
N LYS A 115 8.68 0.81 -18.03
CA LYS A 115 9.08 1.80 -17.01
C LYS A 115 7.98 2.49 -16.19
N ASN A 116 6.83 2.76 -16.79
CA ASN A 116 5.76 3.51 -16.13
C ASN A 116 4.61 2.61 -15.65
N LYS A 117 4.44 1.44 -16.24
CA LYS A 117 3.31 0.56 -15.91
C LYS A 117 3.44 -0.09 -14.55
N TRP A 118 4.66 -0.47 -14.14
CA TRP A 118 4.84 -1.04 -12.81
C TRP A 118 4.46 -0.05 -11.70
N LEU A 119 4.93 1.20 -11.79
CA LEU A 119 4.63 2.21 -10.79
C LEU A 119 3.12 2.51 -10.74
N GLU A 120 2.48 2.62 -11.89
CA GLU A 120 1.03 2.81 -11.98
C GLU A 120 0.27 1.64 -11.39
N GLN A 121 0.70 0.42 -11.65
CA GLN A 121 0.08 -0.80 -11.14
C GLN A 121 0.21 -0.92 -9.62
N VAL A 122 1.40 -0.74 -9.06
CA VAL A 122 1.59 -0.84 -7.61
C VAL A 122 0.86 0.27 -6.88
N VAL A 123 0.91 1.51 -7.38
CA VAL A 123 0.16 2.63 -6.78
C VAL A 123 -1.34 2.35 -6.81
N ALA A 124 -1.89 1.90 -7.95
CA ALA A 124 -3.31 1.57 -8.04
C ALA A 124 -3.70 0.43 -7.08
N HIS A 125 -2.88 -0.62 -6.99
CA HIS A 125 -3.11 -1.75 -6.11
C HIS A 125 -3.15 -1.34 -4.63
N GLU A 126 -2.15 -0.60 -4.18
CA GLU A 126 -2.09 -0.14 -2.79
C GLU A 126 -3.20 0.88 -2.45
N LEU A 127 -3.53 1.76 -3.37
CA LEU A 127 -4.65 2.69 -3.19
C LEU A 127 -5.99 1.96 -3.14
N GLN A 128 -6.16 0.85 -3.87
CA GLN A 128 -7.36 0.02 -3.76
C GLN A 128 -7.52 -0.56 -2.35
N HIS A 129 -6.45 -1.01 -1.71
CA HIS A 129 -6.49 -1.42 -0.31
C HIS A 129 -6.96 -0.27 0.59
N ILE A 130 -6.42 0.95 0.44
CA ILE A 130 -6.83 2.12 1.22
C ILE A 130 -8.33 2.41 1.04
N VAL A 131 -8.80 2.43 -0.22
CA VAL A 131 -10.21 2.69 -0.55
C VAL A 131 -11.12 1.59 0.01
N TYR A 132 -10.73 0.33 -0.09
CA TYR A 132 -11.45 -0.80 0.50
C TYR A 132 -11.53 -0.68 2.03
N PHE A 133 -10.42 -0.40 2.70
CA PHE A 133 -10.39 -0.21 4.15
C PHE A 133 -11.28 0.96 4.57
N HIS A 134 -11.30 2.05 3.82
CA HIS A 134 -12.18 3.18 4.07
C HIS A 134 -13.65 2.79 3.93
N LYS A 135 -14.04 2.14 2.83
CA LYS A 135 -15.43 1.70 2.57
C LYS A 135 -15.94 0.73 3.63
N THR A 136 -15.08 -0.20 4.07
CA THR A 136 -15.45 -1.22 5.05
C THR A 136 -15.27 -0.77 6.50
N ARG A 137 -14.79 0.45 6.73
CA ARG A 137 -14.49 0.98 8.04
C ARG A 137 -15.79 1.17 8.85
N SER A 138 -15.95 0.35 9.91
CA SER A 138 -16.88 0.65 10.99
C SER A 138 -16.06 0.90 12.26
N TRP A 139 -16.60 1.70 13.19
CA TRP A 139 -15.90 2.00 14.44
C TRP A 139 -15.52 0.72 15.24
N LEU A 140 -16.33 -0.33 15.17
CA LEU A 140 -16.04 -1.66 15.74
C LEU A 140 -14.90 -2.37 14.99
N LYS A 141 -14.79 -2.15 13.67
CA LYS A 141 -13.74 -2.76 12.85
C LYS A 141 -12.40 -2.01 12.94
N THR A 142 -12.37 -0.78 13.41
CA THR A 142 -11.11 -0.06 13.65
C THR A 142 -10.31 -0.70 14.80
N LEU A 143 -11.00 -1.27 15.80
CA LEU A 143 -10.38 -2.13 16.82
C LEU A 143 -10.08 -3.55 16.29
N GLY A 144 -10.72 -3.97 15.22
CA GLY A 144 -10.70 -5.32 14.69
C GLY A 144 -10.08 -5.50 13.33
N VAL A 145 -9.33 -4.52 12.78
CA VAL A 145 -8.59 -4.73 11.52
C VAL A 145 -7.58 -5.87 11.65
N VAL A 146 -7.05 -6.08 12.84
CA VAL A 146 -6.26 -7.28 13.20
C VAL A 146 -7.15 -8.53 13.30
N PHE A 147 -8.49 -8.37 13.47
CA PHE A 147 -9.46 -9.43 13.69
C PHE A 147 -10.64 -9.39 12.71
N SER A 148 -10.52 -8.70 11.57
CA SER A 148 -11.65 -8.46 10.66
C SER A 148 -12.22 -9.72 10.02
N GLY A 149 -11.64 -10.88 10.23
CA GLY A 149 -12.12 -12.14 9.67
C GLY A 149 -12.14 -12.18 8.13
N THR A 150 -11.80 -11.07 7.46
CA THR A 150 -11.68 -11.06 6.01
C THR A 150 -10.36 -11.73 5.63
N PRO A 151 -10.40 -12.85 4.91
CA PRO A 151 -9.18 -13.54 4.53
C PRO A 151 -8.28 -12.64 3.68
N GLY A 152 -6.96 -12.67 3.92
CA GLY A 152 -5.99 -11.88 3.14
C GLY A 152 -6.12 -12.11 1.63
N TRP A 153 -6.34 -13.36 1.20
CA TRP A 153 -6.53 -13.68 -0.22
C TRP A 153 -7.71 -12.95 -0.86
N PHE A 154 -8.76 -12.62 -0.08
CA PHE A 154 -9.90 -11.86 -0.61
C PHE A 154 -9.53 -10.40 -0.82
N VAL A 155 -8.82 -9.79 0.14
CA VAL A 155 -8.39 -8.40 0.06
C VAL A 155 -7.41 -8.21 -1.09
N GLU A 156 -6.44 -9.10 -1.23
CA GLU A 156 -5.50 -9.13 -2.35
C GLU A 156 -6.19 -9.41 -3.69
N GLY A 157 -7.07 -10.40 -3.73
CA GLY A 157 -7.82 -10.75 -4.94
C GLY A 157 -8.73 -9.63 -5.41
N LEU A 158 -9.34 -8.87 -4.50
CA LEU A 158 -10.14 -7.70 -4.83
C LEU A 158 -9.25 -6.59 -5.41
N ALA A 159 -8.11 -6.31 -4.79
CA ALA A 159 -7.17 -5.29 -5.28
C ALA A 159 -6.65 -5.66 -6.68
N GLU A 160 -6.30 -6.91 -6.94
CA GLU A 160 -5.90 -7.37 -8.28
C GLU A 160 -7.05 -7.22 -9.29
N TYR A 161 -8.27 -7.62 -8.95
CA TYR A 161 -9.45 -7.54 -9.82
C TYR A 161 -9.82 -6.09 -10.18
N GLU A 162 -9.93 -5.23 -9.19
CA GLU A 162 -10.34 -3.83 -9.38
C GLU A 162 -9.27 -3.00 -10.10
N THR A 163 -8.02 -3.44 -10.06
CA THR A 163 -6.90 -2.78 -10.73
C THR A 163 -6.42 -3.49 -12.00
N GLU A 164 -7.17 -4.49 -12.49
CA GLU A 164 -6.86 -5.27 -13.69
C GLU A 164 -6.65 -4.40 -14.94
N SER A 165 -7.38 -3.30 -15.06
CA SER A 165 -7.24 -2.36 -16.18
C SER A 165 -5.84 -1.73 -16.27
N TRP A 166 -5.12 -1.65 -15.15
CA TRP A 166 -3.72 -1.22 -15.10
C TRP A 166 -2.73 -2.38 -15.19
N ARG A 167 -3.26 -3.64 -15.20
CA ARG A 167 -2.48 -4.88 -15.29
C ARG A 167 -3.03 -5.87 -16.32
N PRO A 168 -3.24 -5.51 -17.59
CA PRO A 168 -3.88 -6.41 -18.56
C PRO A 168 -3.11 -7.73 -18.79
N TYR A 169 -1.85 -7.80 -18.37
CA TYR A 169 -0.96 -8.92 -18.64
C TYR A 169 -1.18 -10.14 -17.73
N ARG A 170 -1.65 -9.99 -16.51
CA ARG A 170 -1.83 -11.12 -15.57
C ARG A 170 -3.14 -11.86 -15.78
N ALA A 171 -4.22 -11.14 -16.05
CA ALA A 171 -5.49 -11.77 -16.39
C ALA A 171 -5.40 -12.61 -17.65
N ASP A 172 -4.73 -12.09 -18.69
CA ASP A 172 -4.49 -12.82 -19.94
C ASP A 172 -3.66 -14.09 -19.76
N LEU A 173 -2.71 -14.12 -18.84
CA LEU A 173 -1.93 -15.31 -18.52
C LEU A 173 -2.75 -16.35 -17.75
N ALA A 174 -3.61 -15.93 -16.82
CA ALA A 174 -4.48 -16.84 -16.07
C ALA A 174 -5.54 -17.48 -16.98
N HIS A 175 -6.10 -16.72 -17.94
CA HIS A 175 -7.07 -17.22 -18.91
C HIS A 175 -6.45 -18.12 -20.01
N LYS A 176 -5.16 -17.98 -20.28
CA LYS A 176 -4.46 -18.83 -21.27
C LYS A 176 -3.90 -20.13 -20.69
N SER A 177 -3.94 -20.31 -19.37
CA SER A 177 -3.50 -21.53 -18.68
C SER A 177 -4.60 -22.56 -18.42
N HIS A 178 -5.81 -22.30 -18.90
CA HIS A 178 -6.96 -23.19 -18.93
C HIS A 178 -7.44 -23.35 -20.38
#